data_39780a3323fef4a2470c90e9d0124061
#
_entry.id   39780a3323fef4a2470c90e9d0124061
#
_cell.length_a   1.000
_cell.length_b   1.000
_cell.length_c   1.000
_cell.angle_alpha   90.00
_cell.angle_beta   90.00
_cell.angle_gamma   90.00
#
_symmetry.space_group_name_H-M   'P 1'
#
loop_
_entity.id
_entity.type
_entity.pdbx_description
1 polymer ?
#
loop_
_entity_poly.entity_id
_entity_poly.type
_entity_poly.pdbx_seq_one_letter_code
_entity_poly.pdbx_strand_id
1 'polypeptide(L)'
;SSTSRGLGDVYKRQIQMMRVNLAGEVAAQALYRGQALVCKDPEIREHLIEAGEEETDHLVWCKKRLDELDGRGSILNPIWYAGSFAIGAIFGNFGEKVSLGFVEETEKQVVAHIDKHLNKISPKDKETIEILKTMREDEDLHAQQAVDNGGEELKIPVKKIMKFTAKVMTSSSAHI
;
A
#
# COMPACT_ATOMS: atom_id res chain seq x y z
N SER A 1 21.96 17.20 25.73
CA SER A 1 20.68 17.84 25.33
C SER A 1 20.38 17.79 23.84
N SER A 2 21.35 17.98 22.94
CA SER A 2 21.12 17.89 21.48
C SER A 2 20.94 16.44 20.96
N THR A 3 21.67 15.48 21.54
CA THR A 3 21.61 14.05 21.17
C THR A 3 20.26 13.42 21.52
N SER A 4 19.66 13.81 22.62
CA SER A 4 18.36 13.31 23.09
C SER A 4 17.20 13.81 22.19
N ARG A 5 17.26 15.06 21.72
CA ARG A 5 16.27 15.60 20.76
C ARG A 5 16.38 14.90 19.39
N GLY A 6 17.60 14.69 18.89
CA GLY A 6 17.80 14.01 17.61
C GLY A 6 17.28 12.56 17.58
N LEU A 7 17.45 11.81 18.67
CA LEU A 7 16.90 10.46 18.83
C LEU A 7 15.37 10.46 18.85
N GLY A 8 14.76 11.41 19.56
CA GLY A 8 13.31 11.56 19.62
C GLY A 8 12.69 11.89 18.25
N ASP A 9 13.37 12.72 17.44
CA ASP A 9 12.91 13.08 16.09
C ASP A 9 13.03 11.93 15.11
N VAL A 10 14.09 11.12 15.18
CA VAL A 10 14.24 9.91 14.36
C VAL A 10 13.12 8.91 14.67
N TYR A 11 12.85 8.69 15.96
CA TYR A 11 11.82 7.77 16.43
C TYR A 11 10.41 8.19 15.97
N LYS A 12 10.08 9.48 16.10
CA LYS A 12 8.81 10.03 15.61
C LYS A 12 8.64 9.83 14.10
N ARG A 13 9.69 10.03 13.32
CA ARG A 13 9.65 9.79 11.87
C ARG A 13 9.38 8.32 11.53
N GLN A 14 10.00 7.38 12.26
CA GLN A 14 9.75 5.96 12.06
C GLN A 14 8.28 5.60 12.32
N ILE A 15 7.69 6.11 13.41
CA ILE A 15 6.26 5.93 13.71
C ILE A 15 5.39 6.48 12.59
N GLN A 16 5.67 7.70 12.12
CA GLN A 16 4.92 8.31 11.01
C GLN A 16 5.02 7.48 9.73
N MET A 17 6.22 7.01 9.38
CA MET A 17 6.44 6.18 8.20
C MET A 17 5.67 4.86 8.28
N MET A 18 5.73 4.16 9.42
CA MET A 18 5.02 2.90 9.60
C MET A 18 3.50 3.09 9.65
N ARG A 19 3.01 4.21 10.18
CA ARG A 19 1.59 4.57 10.15
C ARG A 19 1.08 4.77 8.73
N VAL A 20 1.87 5.44 7.89
CA VAL A 20 1.57 5.64 6.47
C VAL A 20 1.57 4.31 5.71
N ASN A 21 2.57 3.44 5.97
CA ASN A 21 2.61 2.11 5.38
C ASN A 21 1.35 1.31 5.77
N LEU A 22 1.01 1.26 7.05
CA LEU A 22 -0.20 0.58 7.51
C LEU A 22 -1.47 1.10 6.82
N ALA A 23 -1.61 2.41 6.64
CA ALA A 23 -2.73 2.99 5.90
C ALA A 23 -2.73 2.56 4.42
N GLY A 24 -1.55 2.46 3.81
CA GLY A 24 -1.38 1.93 2.46
C GLY A 24 -1.86 0.49 2.33
N GLU A 25 -1.46 -0.39 3.25
CA GLU A 25 -1.88 -1.80 3.26
C GLU A 25 -3.39 -1.95 3.49
N VAL A 26 -3.98 -1.14 4.37
CA VAL A 26 -5.45 -1.09 4.55
C VAL A 26 -6.15 -0.73 3.24
N ALA A 27 -5.62 0.24 2.52
CA ALA A 27 -6.16 0.67 1.23
C ALA A 27 -5.97 -0.39 0.14
N ALA A 28 -4.79 -1.00 0.03
CA ALA A 28 -4.48 -2.04 -0.95
C ALA A 28 -5.38 -3.27 -0.77
N GLN A 29 -5.50 -3.78 0.46
CA GLN A 29 -6.41 -4.89 0.77
C GLN A 29 -7.85 -4.58 0.35
N ALA A 30 -8.32 -3.35 0.60
CA ALA A 30 -9.68 -2.93 0.24
C ALA A 30 -9.87 -2.82 -1.28
N LEU A 31 -8.85 -2.32 -2.01
CA LEU A 31 -8.85 -2.27 -3.48
C LEU A 31 -9.01 -3.66 -4.08
N TYR A 32 -8.19 -4.63 -3.69
CA TYR A 32 -8.27 -6.01 -4.15
C TYR A 32 -9.63 -6.64 -3.87
N ARG A 33 -10.17 -6.46 -2.67
CA ARG A 33 -11.50 -6.97 -2.30
C ARG A 33 -12.62 -6.35 -3.12
N GLY A 34 -12.55 -5.06 -3.40
CA GLY A 34 -13.51 -4.34 -4.25
C GLY A 34 -13.46 -4.84 -5.69
N GLN A 35 -12.26 -5.03 -6.25
CA GLN A 35 -12.06 -5.57 -7.59
C GLN A 35 -12.54 -7.02 -7.69
N ALA A 36 -12.18 -7.88 -6.74
CA ALA A 36 -12.60 -9.29 -6.70
C ALA A 36 -14.12 -9.45 -6.61
N LEU A 37 -14.81 -8.54 -5.87
CA LEU A 37 -16.26 -8.58 -5.73
C LEU A 37 -16.99 -8.50 -7.07
N VAL A 38 -16.49 -7.70 -8.01
CA VAL A 38 -17.14 -7.42 -9.29
C VAL A 38 -16.50 -8.15 -10.47
N CYS A 39 -15.36 -8.80 -10.27
CA CYS A 39 -14.64 -9.55 -11.28
C CYS A 39 -15.48 -10.73 -11.77
N LYS A 40 -15.61 -10.88 -13.10
CA LYS A 40 -16.41 -11.94 -13.74
C LYS A 40 -15.59 -13.16 -14.13
N ASP A 41 -14.32 -12.96 -14.42
CA ASP A 41 -13.38 -14.04 -14.73
C ASP A 41 -12.98 -14.77 -13.44
N PRO A 42 -13.24 -16.09 -13.33
CA PRO A 42 -12.95 -16.84 -12.11
C PRO A 42 -11.47 -16.94 -11.76
N GLU A 43 -10.58 -17.04 -12.78
CA GLU A 43 -9.14 -17.18 -12.57
C GLU A 43 -8.55 -15.84 -12.09
N ILE A 44 -8.94 -14.75 -12.73
CA ILE A 44 -8.51 -13.40 -12.33
C ILE A 44 -9.08 -13.05 -10.95
N ARG A 45 -10.32 -13.44 -10.67
CA ARG A 45 -10.95 -13.23 -9.37
C ARG A 45 -10.19 -13.93 -8.25
N GLU A 46 -9.82 -15.20 -8.47
CA GLU A 46 -9.04 -15.97 -7.49
C GLU A 46 -7.67 -15.32 -7.24
N HIS A 47 -6.99 -14.90 -8.30
CA HIS A 47 -5.74 -14.17 -8.20
C HIS A 47 -5.85 -12.86 -7.40
N LEU A 48 -6.92 -12.09 -7.63
CA LEU A 48 -7.19 -10.86 -6.84
C LEU A 48 -7.46 -11.16 -5.37
N ILE A 49 -8.11 -12.30 -5.06
CA ILE A 49 -8.35 -12.74 -3.68
C ILE A 49 -7.03 -13.13 -3.00
N GLU A 50 -6.19 -13.93 -3.67
CA GLU A 50 -4.89 -14.35 -3.16
C GLU A 50 -3.99 -13.16 -2.86
N ALA A 51 -3.85 -12.23 -3.81
CA ALA A 51 -3.10 -11.01 -3.61
C ALA A 51 -3.65 -10.17 -2.43
N GLY A 52 -4.96 -10.05 -2.33
CA GLY A 52 -5.59 -9.36 -1.19
C GLY A 52 -5.39 -10.06 0.17
N GLU A 53 -5.14 -11.36 0.20
CA GLU A 53 -4.76 -12.10 1.40
C GLU A 53 -3.29 -11.83 1.77
N GLU A 54 -2.38 -11.73 0.79
CA GLU A 54 -0.99 -11.34 1.01
C GLU A 54 -0.88 -9.91 1.58
N GLU A 55 -1.74 -8.98 1.14
CA GLU A 55 -1.86 -7.65 1.76
C GLU A 55 -2.24 -7.72 3.25
N THR A 56 -2.95 -8.76 3.66
CA THR A 56 -3.26 -8.98 5.08
C THR A 56 -2.00 -9.28 5.88
N ASP A 57 -1.06 -10.02 5.33
CA ASP A 57 0.22 -10.30 5.97
C ASP A 57 1.06 -9.02 6.12
N HIS A 58 1.14 -8.21 5.06
CA HIS A 58 1.80 -6.91 5.09
C HIS A 58 1.19 -5.98 6.16
N LEU A 59 -0.14 -5.95 6.23
CA LEU A 59 -0.88 -5.19 7.25
C LEU A 59 -0.51 -5.64 8.66
N VAL A 60 -0.45 -6.96 8.90
CA VAL A 60 -0.05 -7.53 10.19
C VAL A 60 1.40 -7.16 10.55
N TRP A 61 2.33 -7.23 9.59
CA TRP A 61 3.73 -6.85 9.81
C TRP A 61 3.86 -5.37 10.15
N CYS A 62 3.19 -4.49 9.38
CA CYS A 62 3.18 -3.06 9.64
C CYS A 62 2.58 -2.72 11.00
N LYS A 63 1.46 -3.37 11.35
CA LYS A 63 0.78 -3.18 12.65
C LYS A 63 1.68 -3.60 13.80
N LYS A 64 2.27 -4.79 13.73
CA LYS A 64 3.18 -5.29 14.74
C LYS A 64 4.37 -4.35 14.94
N ARG A 65 5.00 -3.93 13.82
CA ARG A 65 6.15 -3.01 13.90
C ARG A 65 5.76 -1.65 14.49
N LEU A 66 4.59 -1.14 14.15
CA LEU A 66 4.09 0.11 14.71
C LEU A 66 3.82 0.01 16.21
N ASP A 67 3.29 -1.13 16.69
CA ASP A 67 3.06 -1.40 18.11
C ASP A 67 4.40 -1.48 18.88
N GLU A 68 5.44 -2.11 18.32
CA GLU A 68 6.79 -2.17 18.88
C GLU A 68 7.44 -0.78 19.01
N LEU A 69 7.05 0.14 18.15
CA LEU A 69 7.45 1.54 18.19
C LEU A 69 6.54 2.40 19.07
N ASP A 70 5.66 1.84 19.88
CA ASP A 70 4.64 2.56 20.68
C ASP A 70 3.79 3.53 19.83
N GLY A 71 3.65 3.23 18.53
CA GLY A 71 2.89 4.02 17.58
C GLY A 71 1.44 3.54 17.47
N ARG A 72 0.61 4.34 16.80
CA ARG A 72 -0.79 4.01 16.52
C ARG A 72 -1.08 4.16 15.03
N GLY A 73 -1.98 3.31 14.52
CA GLY A 73 -2.53 3.46 13.17
C GLY A 73 -3.31 4.76 13.02
N SER A 74 -3.50 5.19 11.78
CA SER A 74 -4.32 6.37 11.48
C SER A 74 -5.78 6.13 11.85
N ILE A 75 -6.41 7.11 12.48
CA ILE A 75 -7.86 7.08 12.74
C ILE A 75 -8.68 7.17 11.46
N LEU A 76 -8.06 7.54 10.34
CA LEU A 76 -8.68 7.60 9.02
C LEU A 76 -8.71 6.24 8.30
N ASN A 77 -8.08 5.19 8.84
CA ASN A 77 -8.04 3.87 8.20
C ASN A 77 -9.42 3.32 7.78
N PRO A 78 -10.51 3.45 8.57
CA PRO A 78 -11.83 3.02 8.13
C PRO A 78 -12.33 3.78 6.88
N ILE A 79 -12.00 5.06 6.75
CA ILE A 79 -12.34 5.90 5.58
C ILE A 79 -11.53 5.45 4.37
N TRP A 80 -10.23 5.20 4.56
CA TRP A 80 -9.35 4.69 3.50
C TRP A 80 -9.81 3.32 3.02
N TYR A 81 -10.21 2.45 3.94
CA TYR A 81 -10.76 1.14 3.58
C TYR A 81 -12.03 1.28 2.73
N ALA A 82 -13.03 2.01 3.22
CA ALA A 82 -14.30 2.17 2.51
C ALA A 82 -14.14 2.84 1.14
N GLY A 83 -13.33 3.91 1.07
CA GLY A 83 -13.04 4.63 -0.18
C GLY A 83 -12.30 3.76 -1.18
N SER A 84 -11.27 3.05 -0.73
CA SER A 84 -10.46 2.17 -1.59
C SER A 84 -11.27 0.97 -2.08
N PHE A 85 -12.11 0.37 -1.24
CA PHE A 85 -13.02 -0.68 -1.66
C PHE A 85 -13.96 -0.22 -2.78
N ALA A 86 -14.57 0.96 -2.63
CA ALA A 86 -15.44 1.54 -3.65
C ALA A 86 -14.67 1.81 -4.96
N ILE A 87 -13.45 2.34 -4.88
CA ILE A 87 -12.58 2.56 -6.05
C ILE A 87 -12.24 1.25 -6.73
N GLY A 88 -11.87 0.22 -5.96
CA GLY A 88 -11.60 -1.13 -6.48
C GLY A 88 -12.79 -1.71 -7.24
N ALA A 89 -14.00 -1.62 -6.67
CA ALA A 89 -15.23 -2.06 -7.31
C ALA A 89 -15.54 -1.27 -8.61
N ILE A 90 -15.30 0.05 -8.61
CA ILE A 90 -15.49 0.89 -9.79
C ILE A 90 -14.54 0.46 -10.91
N PHE A 91 -13.23 0.35 -10.64
CA PHE A 91 -12.25 -0.07 -11.65
C PHE A 91 -12.46 -1.51 -12.11
N GLY A 92 -12.85 -2.41 -11.20
CA GLY A 92 -13.22 -3.78 -11.54
C GLY A 92 -14.40 -3.89 -12.53
N ASN A 93 -15.34 -2.96 -12.49
CA ASN A 93 -16.47 -2.90 -13.42
C ASN A 93 -16.11 -2.44 -14.84
N PHE A 94 -14.94 -1.83 -15.05
CA PHE A 94 -14.46 -1.48 -16.39
C PHE A 94 -13.88 -2.67 -17.19
N GLY A 95 -13.88 -3.85 -16.60
CA GLY A 95 -13.37 -5.08 -17.19
C GLY A 95 -11.99 -5.47 -16.67
N GLU A 96 -11.66 -6.75 -16.86
CA GLU A 96 -10.49 -7.38 -16.24
C GLU A 96 -9.16 -6.71 -16.63
N LYS A 97 -9.01 -6.32 -17.90
CA LYS A 97 -7.78 -5.66 -18.39
C LYS A 97 -7.53 -4.32 -17.70
N VAL A 98 -8.57 -3.50 -17.56
CA VAL A 98 -8.49 -2.19 -16.87
C VAL A 98 -8.29 -2.40 -15.38
N SER A 99 -8.97 -3.37 -14.79
CA SER A 99 -8.83 -3.76 -13.39
C SER A 99 -7.40 -4.17 -13.06
N LEU A 100 -6.80 -5.05 -13.86
CA LEU A 100 -5.41 -5.47 -13.70
C LEU A 100 -4.42 -4.33 -13.97
N GLY A 101 -4.69 -3.46 -14.94
CA GLY A 101 -3.87 -2.26 -15.16
C GLY A 101 -3.93 -1.29 -13.97
N PHE A 102 -5.05 -1.24 -13.26
CA PHE A 102 -5.17 -0.49 -12.02
C PHE A 102 -4.33 -1.12 -10.88
N VAL A 103 -4.31 -2.46 -10.77
CA VAL A 103 -3.40 -3.18 -9.85
C VAL A 103 -1.96 -2.85 -10.17
N GLU A 104 -1.52 -3.05 -11.41
CA GLU A 104 -0.15 -2.74 -11.84
C GLU A 104 0.30 -1.34 -11.43
N GLU A 105 -0.50 -0.32 -11.71
CA GLU A 105 -0.16 1.06 -11.37
C GLU A 105 -0.16 1.30 -9.85
N THR A 106 -1.09 0.70 -9.12
CA THR A 106 -1.15 0.80 -7.65
C THR A 106 0.13 0.24 -7.05
N GLU A 107 0.54 -0.96 -7.43
CA GLU A 107 1.72 -1.62 -6.87
C GLU A 107 3.02 -0.90 -7.26
N LYS A 108 3.13 -0.40 -8.47
CA LYS A 108 4.26 0.46 -8.88
C LYS A 108 4.38 1.71 -8.01
N GLN A 109 3.25 2.31 -7.62
CA GLN A 109 3.25 3.47 -6.72
C GLN A 109 3.64 3.07 -5.29
N VAL A 110 3.20 1.89 -4.82
CA VAL A 110 3.58 1.35 -3.51
C VAL A 110 5.08 1.04 -3.48
N VAL A 111 5.62 0.35 -4.47
CA VAL A 111 7.08 0.10 -4.60
C VAL A 111 7.87 1.41 -4.55
N ALA A 112 7.48 2.42 -5.33
CA ALA A 112 8.14 3.72 -5.32
C ALA A 112 8.05 4.43 -3.96
N HIS A 113 6.96 4.23 -3.21
CA HIS A 113 6.77 4.74 -1.87
C HIS A 113 7.68 4.03 -0.86
N ILE A 114 7.74 2.70 -0.90
CA ILE A 114 8.64 1.90 -0.05
C ILE A 114 10.10 2.27 -0.31
N ASP A 115 10.51 2.41 -1.58
CA ASP A 115 11.88 2.84 -1.93
C ASP A 115 12.24 4.20 -1.30
N LYS A 116 11.31 5.15 -1.27
CA LYS A 116 11.52 6.44 -0.58
C LYS A 116 11.68 6.27 0.93
N HIS A 117 10.95 5.34 1.53
CA HIS A 117 11.09 5.02 2.96
C HIS A 117 12.44 4.36 3.24
N LEU A 118 12.84 3.36 2.48
CA LEU A 118 14.14 2.70 2.60
C LEU A 118 15.31 3.68 2.49
N ASN A 119 15.19 4.70 1.65
CA ASN A 119 16.21 5.75 1.51
C ASN A 119 16.29 6.73 2.70
N LYS A 120 15.27 6.79 3.53
CA LYS A 120 15.16 7.75 4.66
C LYS A 120 15.33 7.10 6.02
N ILE A 121 15.18 5.77 6.10
CA ILE A 121 15.26 5.03 7.35
C ILE A 121 16.69 4.94 7.86
N SER A 122 16.86 4.93 9.18
CA SER A 122 18.17 4.69 9.77
C SER A 122 18.70 3.30 9.40
N PRO A 123 19.93 3.16 8.92
CA PRO A 123 20.54 1.87 8.62
C PRO A 123 20.69 0.96 9.86
N LYS A 124 20.46 1.48 11.05
CA LYS A 124 20.45 0.72 12.30
C LYS A 124 19.13 0.01 12.55
N ASP A 125 18.04 0.45 11.93
CA ASP A 125 16.72 -0.17 12.04
C ASP A 125 16.58 -1.34 11.05
N LYS A 126 17.32 -2.40 11.34
CA LYS A 126 17.37 -3.59 10.48
C LYS A 126 16.02 -4.27 10.33
N GLU A 127 15.22 -4.28 11.39
CA GLU A 127 13.92 -4.95 11.41
C GLU A 127 12.93 -4.27 10.47
N THR A 128 12.78 -2.95 10.55
CA THR A 128 11.91 -2.21 9.61
C THR A 128 12.43 -2.32 8.17
N ILE A 129 13.75 -2.27 7.97
CA ILE A 129 14.35 -2.44 6.64
C ILE A 129 14.00 -3.81 6.04
N GLU A 130 14.08 -4.88 6.82
CA GLU A 130 13.76 -6.24 6.37
C GLU A 130 12.28 -6.36 5.97
N ILE A 131 11.37 -5.88 6.82
CA ILE A 131 9.94 -5.85 6.52
C ILE A 131 9.68 -5.11 5.20
N LEU A 132 10.20 -3.90 5.07
CA LEU A 132 9.98 -3.08 3.86
C LEU A 132 10.57 -3.69 2.60
N LYS A 133 11.71 -4.36 2.68
CA LYS A 133 12.30 -5.06 1.53
C LYS A 133 11.46 -6.23 1.08
N THR A 134 10.96 -7.03 2.02
CA THR A 134 10.08 -8.16 1.70
C THR A 134 8.80 -7.67 1.05
N MET A 135 8.12 -6.70 1.67
CA MET A 135 6.93 -6.08 1.07
C MET A 135 7.20 -5.56 -0.35
N ARG A 136 8.31 -4.83 -0.53
CA ARG A 136 8.68 -4.30 -1.85
C ARG A 136 8.83 -5.38 -2.92
N GLU A 137 9.41 -6.52 -2.57
CA GLU A 137 9.57 -7.66 -3.48
C GLU A 137 8.21 -8.27 -3.84
N ASP A 138 7.31 -8.41 -2.87
CA ASP A 138 5.95 -8.91 -3.07
C ASP A 138 5.13 -7.97 -3.96
N GLU A 139 5.19 -6.63 -3.71
CA GLU A 139 4.47 -5.64 -4.52
C GLU A 139 4.98 -5.57 -5.97
N ASP A 140 6.29 -5.71 -6.17
CA ASP A 140 6.86 -5.77 -7.52
C ASP A 140 6.39 -7.03 -8.26
N LEU A 141 6.25 -8.15 -7.54
CA LEU A 141 5.69 -9.38 -8.07
C LEU A 141 4.20 -9.23 -8.42
N HIS A 142 3.38 -8.62 -7.56
CA HIS A 142 1.97 -8.33 -7.84
C HIS A 142 1.81 -7.47 -9.09
N ALA A 143 2.64 -6.42 -9.24
CA ALA A 143 2.63 -5.59 -10.45
C ALA A 143 2.95 -6.42 -11.71
N GLN A 144 3.96 -7.29 -11.65
CA GLN A 144 4.33 -8.16 -12.77
C GLN A 144 3.24 -9.17 -13.10
N GLN A 145 2.64 -9.81 -12.11
CA GLN A 145 1.53 -10.75 -12.28
C GLN A 145 0.31 -10.08 -12.93
N ALA A 146 0.01 -8.84 -12.57
CA ALA A 146 -1.07 -8.08 -13.20
C ALA A 146 -0.82 -7.88 -14.71
N VAL A 147 0.41 -7.60 -15.12
CA VAL A 147 0.81 -7.51 -16.53
C VAL A 147 0.70 -8.86 -17.22
N ASP A 148 1.22 -9.92 -16.62
CA ASP A 148 1.24 -11.28 -17.15
C ASP A 148 -0.18 -11.84 -17.35
N ASN A 149 -1.13 -11.45 -16.51
CA ASN A 149 -2.55 -11.77 -16.60
C ASN A 149 -3.32 -10.85 -17.59
N GLY A 150 -2.62 -10.00 -18.33
CA GLY A 150 -3.20 -9.21 -19.43
C GLY A 150 -3.68 -7.82 -19.02
N GLY A 151 -3.16 -7.27 -17.95
CA GLY A 151 -3.41 -5.89 -17.53
C GLY A 151 -3.07 -4.89 -18.64
N GLU A 152 -3.95 -3.92 -18.84
CA GLU A 152 -3.78 -2.83 -19.82
C GLU A 152 -3.16 -1.61 -19.13
N GLU A 153 -2.12 -1.05 -19.72
CA GLU A 153 -1.51 0.17 -19.18
C GLU A 153 -2.52 1.32 -19.10
N LEU A 154 -2.69 1.89 -17.92
CA LEU A 154 -3.62 3.00 -17.71
C LEU A 154 -3.13 4.29 -18.37
N LYS A 155 -4.08 5.10 -18.82
CA LYS A 155 -3.81 6.42 -19.40
C LYS A 155 -3.18 7.36 -18.36
N ILE A 156 -2.26 8.22 -18.80
CA ILE A 156 -1.52 9.17 -17.94
C ILE A 156 -2.42 10.00 -17.01
N PRO A 157 -3.58 10.54 -17.44
CA PRO A 157 -4.45 11.30 -16.53
C PRO A 157 -4.95 10.46 -15.35
N VAL A 158 -5.28 9.18 -15.57
CA VAL A 158 -5.72 8.26 -14.51
C VAL A 158 -4.60 8.01 -13.52
N LYS A 159 -3.40 7.70 -14.00
CA LYS A 159 -2.21 7.53 -13.16
C LYS A 159 -1.92 8.77 -12.28
N LYS A 160 -2.09 9.97 -12.85
CA LYS A 160 -1.92 11.23 -12.10
C LYS A 160 -2.95 11.40 -10.99
N ILE A 161 -4.22 11.06 -11.24
CA ILE A 161 -5.29 11.10 -10.24
C ILE A 161 -4.99 10.08 -9.12
N MET A 162 -4.60 8.85 -9.46
CA MET A 162 -4.21 7.83 -8.50
C MET A 162 -3.07 8.33 -7.60
N LYS A 163 -2.01 8.89 -8.19
CA LYS A 163 -0.88 9.46 -7.46
C LYS A 163 -1.27 10.62 -6.55
N PHE A 164 -2.18 11.48 -6.99
CA PHE A 164 -2.69 12.57 -6.17
C PHE A 164 -3.50 12.04 -4.98
N THR A 165 -4.41 11.08 -5.20
CA THR A 165 -5.21 10.45 -4.14
C THR A 165 -4.32 9.74 -3.12
N ALA A 166 -3.32 8.98 -3.59
CA ALA A 166 -2.33 8.35 -2.71
C ALA A 166 -1.56 9.38 -1.88
N LYS A 167 -1.18 10.52 -2.47
CA LYS A 167 -0.51 11.61 -1.74
C LYS A 167 -1.41 12.22 -0.66
N VAL A 168 -2.69 12.41 -0.92
CA VAL A 168 -3.65 12.90 0.08
C VAL A 168 -3.75 11.91 1.24
N MET A 169 -3.90 10.62 0.94
CA MET A 169 -3.97 9.56 1.96
C MET A 169 -2.69 9.51 2.82
N THR A 170 -1.52 9.45 2.20
CA THR A 170 -0.25 9.33 2.92
C THR A 170 0.05 10.57 3.76
N SER A 171 -0.22 11.78 3.23
CA SER A 171 0.02 13.02 3.95
C SER A 171 -0.90 13.19 5.16
N SER A 172 -2.19 12.84 5.04
CA SER A 172 -3.12 12.90 6.16
C SER A 172 -2.85 11.80 7.19
N SER A 173 -2.59 10.56 6.77
CA SER A 173 -2.30 9.44 7.68
C SER A 173 -1.01 9.61 8.49
N ALA A 174 -0.05 10.38 8.00
CA ALA A 174 1.19 10.63 8.73
C ALA A 174 0.97 11.37 10.06
N HIS A 175 -0.10 12.16 10.17
CA HIS A 175 -0.31 13.10 11.27
C HIS A 175 -1.46 12.70 12.20
N ILE A 176 -2.41 11.85 11.73
CA ILE A 176 -3.63 11.54 12.47
C ILE A 176 -3.79 10.02 12.66
#